data_a8f687200530a67f32cd9c6b39f2011a
#
_entry.id   a8f687200530a67f32cd9c6b39f2011a
#
_cell.length_a   1.000
_cell.length_b   1.000
_cell.length_c   1.000
_cell.angle_alpha   90.00
_cell.angle_beta   90.00
_cell.angle_gamma   90.00
#
_symmetry.space_group_name_H-M   'P 1'
#
loop_
_entity.id
_entity.type
_entity.pdbx_description
1 polymer ?
#
loop_
_entity_poly.entity_id
_entity_poly.type
_entity_poly.pdbx_seq_one_letter_code
_entity_poly.pdbx_strand_id
1 'polypeptide(L)'
;LPVDYTEDIFSALDIQDDLQTLYTSGTVFHAFLGEKLPDWKAAASLVRKIAENYKLPYYTLSPTYSVCANDGYLAGEHFTCPICGKEAEVYSRITGYYRPVKNWNDGKRQEYKNRTVYDIIHSKSPEQKMKSYGAAEKLAEQAAGKEEPKAAAAADKIEEDGMYLFTTSTCPNCKMAKEMLAEEQYEVIDAERHPD
;
A
#
# COMPACT_ATOMS: atom_id res chain seq x y z
N LEU A 1 0.49 3.88 -1.73
CA LEU A 1 -0.50 2.79 -1.67
C LEU A 1 -1.64 3.17 -0.74
N PRO A 2 -2.90 2.80 -1.07
CA PRO A 2 -4.01 2.87 -0.12
C PRO A 2 -3.72 2.04 1.13
N VAL A 3 -4.26 2.48 2.28
CA VAL A 3 -3.99 1.83 3.57
C VAL A 3 -4.69 0.47 3.74
N ASP A 4 -5.59 0.15 2.83
CA ASP A 4 -6.40 -1.08 2.75
C ASP A 4 -6.01 -1.98 1.55
N TYR A 5 -4.86 -1.70 0.91
CA TYR A 5 -4.47 -2.38 -0.34
C TYR A 5 -4.25 -3.89 -0.16
N THR A 6 -3.54 -4.31 0.88
CA THR A 6 -3.18 -5.72 1.10
C THR A 6 -2.78 -6.02 2.54
N GLU A 7 -3.02 -7.24 2.99
CA GLU A 7 -2.52 -7.79 4.27
C GLU A 7 -1.12 -8.40 4.14
N ASP A 8 -0.65 -8.64 2.91
CA ASP A 8 0.68 -9.19 2.64
C ASP A 8 1.72 -8.07 2.51
N ILE A 9 2.62 -7.98 3.49
CA ILE A 9 3.68 -6.97 3.52
C ILE A 9 4.59 -7.03 2.29
N PHE A 10 4.88 -8.21 1.77
CA PHE A 10 5.78 -8.36 0.62
C PHE A 10 5.12 -7.91 -0.68
N SER A 11 3.80 -8.05 -0.82
CA SER A 11 3.05 -7.48 -1.95
C SER A 11 3.07 -5.95 -1.95
N ALA A 12 2.97 -5.34 -0.76
CA ALA A 12 3.11 -3.89 -0.63
C ALA A 12 4.54 -3.42 -0.90
N LEU A 13 5.54 -4.17 -0.43
CA LEU A 13 6.95 -3.86 -0.64
C LEU A 13 7.34 -3.94 -2.11
N ASP A 14 6.86 -4.94 -2.86
CA ASP A 14 7.13 -5.09 -4.29
C ASP A 14 6.77 -3.82 -5.08
N ILE A 15 5.59 -3.23 -4.80
CA ILE A 15 5.17 -2.00 -5.46
C ILE A 15 5.94 -0.78 -4.93
N GLN A 16 6.17 -0.70 -3.63
CA GLN A 16 6.83 0.45 -3.01
C GLN A 16 8.32 0.52 -3.36
N ASP A 17 8.97 -0.61 -3.56
CA ASP A 17 10.40 -0.66 -3.91
C ASP A 17 10.68 0.08 -5.20
N ASP A 18 9.92 -0.21 -6.24
CA ASP A 18 10.06 0.46 -7.53
C ASP A 18 9.75 1.96 -7.45
N LEU A 19 8.69 2.33 -6.73
CA LEU A 19 8.25 3.72 -6.64
C LEU A 19 9.17 4.57 -5.76
N GLN A 20 9.56 4.07 -4.59
CA GLN A 20 10.30 4.88 -3.61
C GLN A 20 11.74 5.15 -4.02
N THR A 21 12.34 4.28 -4.83
CA THR A 21 13.68 4.51 -5.39
C THR A 21 13.73 5.64 -6.42
N LEU A 22 12.58 6.06 -6.97
CA LEU A 22 12.49 7.17 -7.92
C LEU A 22 12.35 8.54 -7.25
N TYR A 23 12.07 8.60 -5.94
CA TYR A 23 11.93 9.88 -5.27
C TYR A 23 13.27 10.60 -5.14
N THR A 24 13.27 11.90 -5.45
CA THR A 24 14.42 12.79 -5.28
C THR A 24 14.56 13.35 -3.87
N SER A 25 13.57 13.12 -3.03
CA SER A 25 13.50 13.54 -1.63
C SER A 25 13.29 12.33 -0.72
N GLY A 26 13.25 12.56 0.60
CA GLY A 26 13.03 11.50 1.58
C GLY A 26 11.69 10.80 1.42
N THR A 27 11.69 9.50 1.62
CA THR A 27 10.49 8.66 1.59
C THR A 27 10.57 7.63 2.70
N VAL A 28 9.44 7.04 3.08
CA VAL A 28 9.37 5.99 4.11
C VAL A 28 8.22 5.03 3.83
N PHE A 29 8.48 3.75 4.06
CA PHE A 29 7.45 2.72 4.11
C PHE A 29 7.10 2.42 5.57
N HIS A 30 5.86 2.67 5.98
CA HIS A 30 5.36 2.29 7.30
C HIS A 30 4.66 0.94 7.26
N ALA A 31 5.31 -0.09 7.79
CA ALA A 31 4.68 -1.38 7.99
C ALA A 31 3.81 -1.36 9.26
N PHE A 32 2.50 -1.25 9.08
CA PHE A 32 1.55 -1.30 10.19
C PHE A 32 1.29 -2.75 10.59
N LEU A 33 1.74 -3.10 11.78
CA LEU A 33 1.55 -4.43 12.36
C LEU A 33 0.36 -4.40 13.32
N GLY A 34 -0.51 -5.40 13.27
CA GLY A 34 -1.67 -5.48 14.15
C GLY A 34 -1.29 -5.62 15.61
N GLU A 35 -0.16 -6.30 15.86
CA GLU A 35 0.34 -6.55 17.20
C GLU A 35 1.88 -6.53 17.23
N LYS A 36 2.45 -6.63 18.41
CA LYS A 36 3.87 -6.75 18.61
C LYS A 36 4.38 -8.09 18.07
N LEU A 37 5.49 -8.07 17.35
CA LEU A 37 6.17 -9.29 16.94
C LEU A 37 6.54 -10.15 18.17
N PRO A 38 6.48 -11.48 18.07
CA PRO A 38 6.62 -12.37 19.22
C PRO A 38 7.96 -12.19 19.94
N ASP A 39 9.04 -11.98 19.19
CA ASP A 39 10.37 -11.75 19.77
C ASP A 39 11.24 -10.88 18.86
N TRP A 40 12.41 -10.49 19.35
CA TRP A 40 13.39 -9.71 18.60
C TRP A 40 13.97 -10.48 17.39
N LYS A 41 13.99 -11.81 17.42
CA LYS A 41 14.50 -12.65 16.32
C LYS A 41 13.55 -12.59 15.13
N ALA A 42 12.24 -12.59 15.38
CA ALA A 42 11.23 -12.41 14.34
C ALA A 42 11.36 -11.02 13.69
N ALA A 43 11.56 -9.99 14.50
CA ALA A 43 11.82 -8.62 14.01
C ALA A 43 13.12 -8.56 13.19
N ALA A 44 14.20 -9.13 13.67
CA ALA A 44 15.49 -9.16 12.97
C ALA A 44 15.41 -9.95 11.65
N SER A 45 14.68 -11.06 11.63
CA SER A 45 14.44 -11.85 10.43
C SER A 45 13.66 -11.07 9.37
N LEU A 46 12.61 -10.38 9.78
CA LEU A 46 11.83 -9.53 8.88
C LEU A 46 12.66 -8.38 8.31
N VAL A 47 13.39 -7.66 9.18
CA VAL A 47 14.31 -6.57 8.78
C VAL A 47 15.34 -7.08 7.78
N ARG A 48 15.97 -8.21 8.05
CA ARG A 48 16.96 -8.82 7.15
C ARG A 48 16.34 -9.18 5.79
N LYS A 49 15.18 -9.82 5.77
CA LYS A 49 14.49 -10.17 4.52
C LYS A 49 14.16 -8.93 3.69
N ILE A 50 13.73 -7.83 4.33
CA ILE A 50 13.48 -6.59 3.62
C ILE A 50 14.80 -6.01 3.08
N ALA A 51 15.83 -5.90 3.90
CA ALA A 51 17.11 -5.32 3.52
C ALA A 51 17.86 -6.10 2.42
N GLU A 52 17.72 -7.43 2.39
CA GLU A 52 18.39 -8.29 1.41
C GLU A 52 17.65 -8.34 0.06
N ASN A 53 16.33 -8.07 0.02
CA ASN A 53 15.52 -8.25 -1.18
C ASN A 53 14.98 -6.95 -1.79
N TYR A 54 15.01 -5.83 -1.05
CA TYR A 54 14.43 -4.56 -1.48
C TYR A 54 15.44 -3.40 -1.38
N LYS A 55 15.28 -2.41 -2.23
CA LYS A 55 16.13 -1.20 -2.31
C LYS A 55 15.56 -0.02 -1.53
N LEU A 56 14.46 -0.22 -0.79
CA LEU A 56 13.78 0.81 0.00
C LEU A 56 14.77 1.55 0.90
N PRO A 57 14.88 2.88 0.79
CA PRO A 57 15.86 3.64 1.56
C PRO A 57 15.51 3.73 3.05
N TYR A 58 14.23 3.67 3.38
CA TYR A 58 13.77 3.77 4.76
C TYR A 58 12.43 3.08 4.97
N TYR A 59 12.34 2.27 6.00
CA TYR A 59 11.10 1.63 6.43
C TYR A 59 11.01 1.52 7.94
N THR A 60 9.80 1.38 8.47
CA THR A 60 9.54 1.22 9.90
C THR A 60 8.59 0.07 10.16
N LEU A 61 8.84 -0.66 11.25
CA LEU A 61 7.89 -1.61 11.82
C LEU A 61 7.07 -0.87 12.88
N SER A 62 5.77 -0.79 12.69
CA SER A 62 4.88 0.07 13.49
C SER A 62 3.75 -0.77 14.11
N PRO A 63 4.00 -1.40 15.28
CA PRO A 63 2.94 -2.10 16.00
C PRO A 63 1.91 -1.13 16.57
N THR A 64 0.67 -1.57 16.67
CA THR A 64 -0.36 -0.92 17.47
C THR A 64 -0.27 -1.42 18.90
N TYR A 65 -0.43 -0.53 19.87
CA TYR A 65 -0.48 -0.87 21.30
C TYR A 65 -1.45 0.02 22.04
N SER A 66 -1.83 -0.39 23.22
CA SER A 66 -2.73 0.38 24.07
C SER A 66 -2.11 0.64 25.44
N VAL A 67 -2.59 1.67 26.10
CA VAL A 67 -2.14 2.04 27.45
C VAL A 67 -3.37 2.20 28.35
N CYS A 68 -3.43 1.41 29.42
CA CYS A 68 -4.38 1.57 30.49
C CYS A 68 -3.76 2.40 31.60
N ALA A 69 -4.50 3.38 32.14
CA ALA A 69 -4.03 4.19 33.24
C ALA A 69 -3.70 3.40 34.52
N ASN A 70 -4.36 2.24 34.72
CA ASN A 70 -4.15 1.41 35.89
C ASN A 70 -3.11 0.29 35.65
N ASP A 71 -3.22 -0.39 34.47
CA ASP A 71 -2.49 -1.63 34.20
C ASP A 71 -1.31 -1.42 33.23
N GLY A 72 -1.14 -0.19 32.72
CA GLY A 72 -0.01 0.19 31.87
C GLY A 72 -0.14 -0.33 30.42
N TYR A 73 0.95 -0.83 29.88
CA TYR A 73 1.07 -1.25 28.48
C TYR A 73 0.27 -2.53 28.19
N LEU A 74 -0.48 -2.48 27.08
CA LEU A 74 -1.25 -3.59 26.52
C LEU A 74 -0.82 -3.80 25.05
N ALA A 75 -0.47 -5.02 24.67
CA ALA A 75 -0.13 -5.34 23.29
C ALA A 75 -1.39 -5.35 22.41
N GLY A 76 -1.33 -4.74 21.23
CA GLY A 76 -2.45 -4.67 20.30
C GLY A 76 -3.46 -3.56 20.59
N GLU A 77 -4.59 -3.63 19.89
CA GLU A 77 -5.66 -2.64 19.97
C GLU A 77 -6.69 -3.02 21.05
N HIS A 78 -6.75 -2.22 22.10
CA HIS A 78 -7.72 -2.38 23.19
C HIS A 78 -8.30 -1.02 23.57
N PHE A 79 -9.54 -0.73 23.18
CA PHE A 79 -10.26 0.47 23.65
C PHE A 79 -10.76 0.32 25.07
N THR A 80 -10.90 -0.91 25.53
CA THR A 80 -11.23 -1.27 26.92
C THR A 80 -10.15 -2.22 27.43
N CYS A 81 -9.61 -1.92 28.60
CA CYS A 81 -8.60 -2.75 29.23
C CYS A 81 -9.14 -4.15 29.55
N PRO A 82 -8.52 -5.23 29.04
CA PRO A 82 -8.98 -6.59 29.32
C PRO A 82 -8.75 -7.02 30.78
N ILE A 83 -7.94 -6.29 31.54
CA ILE A 83 -7.59 -6.62 32.93
C ILE A 83 -8.57 -5.95 33.90
N CYS A 84 -8.74 -4.61 33.83
CA CYS A 84 -9.57 -3.88 34.78
C CYS A 84 -10.88 -3.36 34.21
N GLY A 85 -11.18 -3.56 32.93
CA GLY A 85 -12.43 -3.15 32.29
C GLY A 85 -12.58 -1.64 32.06
N LYS A 86 -11.56 -0.81 32.40
CA LYS A 86 -11.59 0.63 32.17
C LYS A 86 -11.17 1.00 30.74
N GLU A 87 -11.47 2.23 30.34
CA GLU A 87 -11.01 2.79 29.06
C GLU A 87 -9.50 2.74 28.96
N ALA A 88 -8.99 2.28 27.81
CA ALA A 88 -7.58 2.30 27.47
C ALA A 88 -7.36 3.15 26.21
N GLU A 89 -6.20 3.79 26.12
CA GLU A 89 -5.82 4.62 24.98
C GLU A 89 -5.08 3.80 23.95
N VAL A 90 -5.60 3.72 22.73
CA VAL A 90 -4.96 3.05 21.61
C VAL A 90 -3.96 4.00 20.97
N TYR A 91 -2.72 3.57 20.83
CA TYR A 91 -1.64 4.30 20.19
C TYR A 91 -1.28 3.67 18.87
N SER A 92 -1.25 4.46 17.83
CA SER A 92 -0.73 4.07 16.52
C SER A 92 0.02 5.23 15.88
N ARG A 93 0.80 4.92 14.83
CA ARG A 93 1.55 5.94 14.11
C ARG A 93 0.62 6.77 13.22
N ILE A 94 0.61 8.09 13.45
CA ILE A 94 -0.01 9.06 12.56
C ILE A 94 1.11 9.79 11.81
N THR A 95 1.15 9.69 10.49
CA THR A 95 2.28 10.16 9.68
C THR A 95 3.64 9.62 10.15
N GLY A 96 4.43 10.36 10.91
CA GLY A 96 5.78 9.98 11.35
C GLY A 96 5.93 9.67 12.85
N TYR A 97 4.91 9.86 13.68
CA TYR A 97 4.99 9.71 15.15
C TYR A 97 3.76 9.01 15.74
N TYR A 98 3.91 8.48 16.96
CA TYR A 98 2.82 7.86 17.70
C TYR A 98 1.97 8.88 18.43
N ARG A 99 0.65 8.71 18.37
CA ARG A 99 -0.33 9.51 19.09
C ARG A 99 -1.57 8.68 19.42
N PRO A 100 -2.26 8.94 20.56
CA PRO A 100 -3.54 8.31 20.84
C PRO A 100 -4.52 8.53 19.68
N VAL A 101 -5.13 7.45 19.18
CA VAL A 101 -6.05 7.49 18.04
C VAL A 101 -7.24 8.40 18.30
N LYS A 102 -7.70 8.47 19.55
CA LYS A 102 -8.80 9.36 19.98
C LYS A 102 -8.52 10.85 19.73
N ASN A 103 -7.25 11.25 19.69
CA ASN A 103 -6.81 12.63 19.48
C ASN A 103 -6.51 12.96 18.00
N TRP A 104 -6.81 12.06 17.07
CA TRP A 104 -6.64 12.30 15.65
C TRP A 104 -7.83 13.10 15.10
N ASN A 105 -7.62 13.83 14.01
CA ASN A 105 -8.71 14.45 13.27
C ASN A 105 -9.60 13.38 12.59
N ASP A 106 -10.80 13.78 12.16
CA ASP A 106 -11.80 12.85 11.61
C ASP A 106 -11.29 12.08 10.38
N GLY A 107 -10.59 12.75 9.47
CA GLY A 107 -10.01 12.11 8.28
C GLY A 107 -8.98 11.04 8.63
N LYS A 108 -8.09 11.32 9.59
CA LYS A 108 -7.09 10.35 10.06
C LYS A 108 -7.69 9.23 10.88
N ARG A 109 -8.75 9.50 11.65
CA ARG A 109 -9.51 8.43 12.33
C ARG A 109 -10.20 7.50 11.33
N GLN A 110 -10.72 8.05 10.23
CA GLN A 110 -11.29 7.23 9.16
C GLN A 110 -10.21 6.41 8.45
N GLU A 111 -9.06 7.00 8.15
CA GLU A 111 -7.90 6.28 7.62
C GLU A 111 -7.51 5.11 8.54
N TYR A 112 -7.45 5.34 9.87
CA TYR A 112 -7.13 4.30 10.83
C TYR A 112 -8.13 3.14 10.80
N LYS A 113 -9.43 3.42 10.70
CA LYS A 113 -10.47 2.40 10.58
C LYS A 113 -10.37 1.57 9.30
N ASN A 114 -9.94 2.21 8.21
CA ASN A 114 -9.77 1.55 6.92
C ASN A 114 -8.42 0.83 6.80
N ARG A 115 -7.52 1.05 7.77
CA ARG A 115 -6.16 0.52 7.73
C ARG A 115 -6.15 -0.99 7.87
N THR A 116 -5.64 -1.66 6.86
CA THR A 116 -5.33 -3.08 6.92
C THR A 116 -3.96 -3.27 7.55
N VAL A 117 -3.87 -4.12 8.55
CA VAL A 117 -2.60 -4.46 9.21
C VAL A 117 -1.95 -5.65 8.50
N TYR A 118 -0.63 -5.65 8.43
CA TYR A 118 0.09 -6.75 7.78
C TYR A 118 0.12 -7.99 8.66
N ASP A 119 -0.26 -9.12 8.07
CA ASP A 119 -0.14 -10.46 8.66
C ASP A 119 1.22 -11.05 8.29
N ILE A 120 2.18 -10.97 9.22
CA ILE A 120 3.55 -11.43 8.99
C ILE A 120 3.63 -12.96 8.90
N ILE A 121 2.74 -13.67 9.58
CA ILE A 121 2.77 -15.14 9.65
C ILE A 121 2.34 -15.75 8.31
N HIS A 122 1.32 -15.16 7.67
CA HIS A 122 0.76 -15.67 6.41
C HIS A 122 1.31 -14.94 5.18
N SER A 123 2.14 -13.91 5.37
CA SER A 123 2.78 -13.19 4.26
C SER A 123 3.74 -14.10 3.50
N LYS A 124 3.61 -14.14 2.17
CA LYS A 124 4.48 -14.93 1.31
C LYS A 124 5.83 -14.25 1.16
N SER A 125 6.90 -14.95 1.54
CA SER A 125 8.24 -14.42 1.32
C SER A 125 8.57 -14.27 -0.17
N PRO A 126 9.51 -13.37 -0.56
CA PRO A 126 9.93 -13.19 -1.95
C PRO A 126 10.29 -14.50 -2.64
N GLU A 127 10.98 -15.41 -1.95
CA GLU A 127 11.34 -16.74 -2.47
C GLU A 127 10.13 -17.64 -2.77
N GLN A 128 9.08 -17.54 -1.96
CA GLN A 128 7.83 -18.30 -2.16
C GLN A 128 7.02 -17.71 -3.32
N LYS A 129 7.06 -16.38 -3.52
CA LYS A 129 6.46 -15.70 -4.67
C LYS A 129 7.15 -16.07 -5.97
N MET A 130 8.47 -16.05 -6.03
CA MET A 130 9.21 -16.47 -7.24
C MET A 130 8.84 -17.90 -7.67
N LYS A 131 8.67 -18.81 -6.72
CA LYS A 131 8.19 -20.17 -7.03
C LYS A 131 6.75 -20.18 -7.55
N SER A 132 5.87 -19.32 -7.04
CA SER A 132 4.46 -19.23 -7.50
C SER A 132 4.35 -18.56 -8.87
N TYR A 133 5.15 -17.53 -9.18
CA TYR A 133 5.20 -16.91 -10.50
C TYR A 133 5.75 -17.86 -11.56
N GLY A 134 6.84 -18.58 -11.29
CA GLY A 134 7.35 -19.58 -12.21
C GLY A 134 6.40 -20.76 -12.45
N ALA A 135 5.52 -21.08 -11.50
CA ALA A 135 4.45 -22.04 -11.70
C ALA A 135 3.28 -21.47 -12.51
N ALA A 136 2.96 -20.18 -12.33
CA ALA A 136 1.92 -19.47 -13.07
C ALA A 136 2.33 -19.21 -14.54
N GLU A 137 3.59 -18.86 -14.80
CA GLU A 137 4.12 -18.76 -16.17
C GLU A 137 4.04 -20.09 -16.93
N LYS A 138 4.44 -21.18 -16.30
CA LYS A 138 4.30 -22.52 -16.91
C LYS A 138 2.85 -22.93 -17.17
N LEU A 139 1.90 -22.50 -16.32
CA LEU A 139 0.47 -22.71 -16.51
C LEU A 139 -0.08 -21.79 -17.63
N ALA A 140 0.42 -20.55 -17.72
CA ALA A 140 0.03 -19.61 -18.77
C ALA A 140 0.57 -20.05 -20.16
N GLU A 141 1.80 -20.54 -20.24
CA GLU A 141 2.35 -21.14 -21.48
C GLU A 141 1.59 -22.39 -21.93
N GLN A 142 1.09 -23.20 -20.99
CA GLN A 142 0.24 -24.36 -21.29
C GLN A 142 -1.19 -23.97 -21.69
N ALA A 143 -1.70 -22.82 -21.23
CA ALA A 143 -3.01 -22.28 -21.60
C ALA A 143 -2.99 -21.50 -22.92
N ALA A 144 -1.88 -20.88 -23.29
CA ALA A 144 -1.70 -20.14 -24.53
C ALA A 144 -1.71 -21.03 -25.82
N GLY A 145 -1.74 -22.37 -25.64
CA GLY A 145 -1.86 -23.33 -26.74
C GLY A 145 -3.30 -23.60 -27.23
N LYS A 146 -4.33 -22.93 -26.68
CA LYS A 146 -5.72 -23.14 -27.10
C LYS A 146 -6.49 -21.81 -27.17
N GLU A 147 -6.79 -21.45 -28.44
CA GLU A 147 -7.84 -20.53 -28.90
C GLU A 147 -7.73 -19.04 -28.55
N GLU A 148 -7.50 -18.24 -29.59
CA GLU A 148 -7.77 -16.79 -29.63
C GLU A 148 -9.26 -16.49 -29.49
N PRO A 149 -9.65 -15.50 -28.68
CA PRO A 149 -10.90 -14.78 -28.89
C PRO A 149 -10.63 -13.50 -29.70
N LYS A 150 -11.21 -13.46 -30.86
CA LYS A 150 -11.31 -12.36 -31.79
C LYS A 150 -12.23 -11.28 -31.22
N ALA A 151 -11.67 -10.18 -30.71
CA ALA A 151 -12.34 -8.87 -30.68
C ALA A 151 -11.31 -7.79 -30.37
N ALA A 152 -10.62 -7.31 -31.40
CA ALA A 152 -9.85 -6.07 -31.31
C ALA A 152 -10.82 -4.90 -31.50
N ALA A 153 -11.09 -4.16 -30.43
CA ALA A 153 -11.46 -2.75 -30.53
C ALA A 153 -10.16 -1.96 -30.59
N ALA A 154 -10.06 -1.04 -31.55
CA ALA A 154 -8.86 -0.27 -31.85
C ALA A 154 -8.34 0.44 -30.58
N ALA A 155 -7.17 0.02 -30.11
CA ALA A 155 -6.38 0.80 -29.19
C ALA A 155 -5.77 1.95 -30.00
N ASP A 156 -6.12 3.19 -29.67
CA ASP A 156 -5.43 4.36 -30.18
C ASP A 156 -3.97 4.25 -29.76
N LYS A 157 -3.07 4.24 -30.76
CA LYS A 157 -1.62 4.18 -30.52
C LYS A 157 -1.20 5.51 -29.91
N ILE A 158 -0.80 5.47 -28.64
CA ILE A 158 -0.10 6.58 -27.99
C ILE A 158 1.28 6.67 -28.66
N GLU A 159 1.55 7.78 -29.35
CA GLU A 159 2.88 8.06 -29.92
C GLU A 159 3.85 8.41 -28.78
N GLU A 160 5.09 7.93 -28.84
CA GLU A 160 6.05 8.04 -27.74
C GLU A 160 6.48 9.48 -27.39
N ASP A 161 6.17 10.49 -28.22
CA ASP A 161 6.58 11.89 -28.04
C ASP A 161 5.43 12.91 -27.95
N GLY A 162 4.23 12.50 -27.49
CA GLY A 162 3.06 13.36 -27.35
C GLY A 162 2.78 13.81 -25.92
N MET A 163 2.16 14.99 -25.75
CA MET A 163 1.55 15.38 -24.48
C MET A 163 0.11 14.88 -24.43
N TYR A 164 -0.22 14.09 -23.41
CA TYR A 164 -1.53 13.46 -23.26
C TYR A 164 -2.18 13.90 -21.95
N LEU A 165 -3.44 14.33 -22.02
CA LEU A 165 -4.24 14.67 -20.85
C LEU A 165 -5.31 13.60 -20.61
N PHE A 166 -5.11 12.79 -19.60
CA PHE A 166 -6.09 11.79 -19.17
C PHE A 166 -7.21 12.45 -18.37
N THR A 167 -8.45 12.26 -18.79
CA THR A 167 -9.60 12.91 -18.16
C THR A 167 -10.73 11.92 -17.89
N THR A 168 -11.59 12.25 -16.93
CA THR A 168 -12.86 11.54 -16.71
C THR A 168 -14.02 12.52 -16.81
N SER A 169 -15.21 12.05 -17.13
CA SER A 169 -16.42 12.87 -17.31
C SER A 169 -16.83 13.64 -16.06
N THR A 170 -16.50 13.11 -14.86
CA THR A 170 -16.93 13.61 -13.55
C THR A 170 -15.84 14.36 -12.77
N CYS A 171 -14.63 14.47 -13.30
CA CYS A 171 -13.50 15.06 -12.58
C CYS A 171 -13.48 16.60 -12.65
N PRO A 172 -13.71 17.32 -11.55
CA PRO A 172 -13.69 18.79 -11.55
C PRO A 172 -12.29 19.36 -11.83
N ASN A 173 -11.24 18.67 -11.44
CA ASN A 173 -9.85 19.10 -11.67
C ASN A 173 -9.44 18.97 -13.15
N CYS A 174 -10.04 18.05 -13.90
CA CYS A 174 -9.78 17.88 -15.33
C CYS A 174 -10.25 19.09 -16.15
N LYS A 175 -11.33 19.75 -15.72
CA LYS A 175 -11.80 20.98 -16.35
C LYS A 175 -10.81 22.13 -16.17
N MET A 176 -10.30 22.29 -14.95
CA MET A 176 -9.28 23.30 -14.63
C MET A 176 -7.97 23.04 -15.37
N ALA A 177 -7.55 21.77 -15.48
CA ALA A 177 -6.34 21.39 -16.22
C ALA A 177 -6.48 21.73 -17.71
N LYS A 178 -7.62 21.51 -18.34
CA LYS A 178 -7.90 21.91 -19.73
C LYS A 178 -7.85 23.42 -19.92
N GLU A 179 -8.32 24.21 -18.95
CA GLU A 179 -8.24 25.67 -18.99
C GLU A 179 -6.79 26.17 -18.83
N MET A 180 -6.00 25.53 -17.97
CA MET A 180 -4.58 25.88 -17.76
C MET A 180 -3.69 25.53 -18.94
N LEU A 181 -4.02 24.47 -19.69
CA LEU A 181 -3.25 23.98 -20.84
C LEU A 181 -3.85 24.44 -22.18
N ALA A 182 -4.73 25.45 -22.19
CA ALA A 182 -5.42 25.86 -23.40
C ALA A 182 -4.52 26.38 -24.54
N GLU A 183 -3.29 26.80 -24.23
CA GLU A 183 -2.28 27.25 -25.19
C GLU A 183 -1.30 26.13 -25.63
N GLU A 184 -1.38 24.97 -25.03
CA GLU A 184 -0.49 23.84 -25.33
C GLU A 184 -1.17 22.84 -26.29
N GLN A 185 -0.35 22.18 -27.12
CA GLN A 185 -0.85 21.08 -27.96
C GLN A 185 -0.82 19.78 -27.18
N TYR A 186 -1.99 19.23 -26.86
CA TYR A 186 -2.14 17.95 -26.18
C TYR A 186 -3.33 17.16 -26.70
N GLU A 187 -3.27 15.86 -26.58
CA GLU A 187 -4.38 14.95 -26.89
C GLU A 187 -5.13 14.56 -25.61
N VAL A 188 -6.46 14.56 -25.67
CA VAL A 188 -7.30 14.22 -24.52
C VAL A 188 -7.68 12.74 -24.59
N ILE A 189 -7.29 11.97 -23.58
CA ILE A 189 -7.65 10.56 -23.44
C ILE A 189 -8.73 10.43 -22.35
N ASP A 190 -9.82 9.79 -22.70
CA ASP A 190 -10.91 9.48 -21.77
C ASP A 190 -10.56 8.21 -20.97
N ALA A 191 -10.14 8.41 -19.71
CA ALA A 191 -9.74 7.32 -18.84
C ALA A 191 -10.90 6.36 -18.44
N GLU A 192 -12.16 6.72 -18.70
CA GLU A 192 -13.30 5.82 -18.50
C GLU A 192 -13.46 4.80 -19.64
N ARG A 193 -12.92 5.15 -20.82
CA ARG A 193 -12.93 4.27 -22.00
C ARG A 193 -11.68 3.40 -22.14
N HIS A 194 -10.60 3.80 -21.44
CA HIS A 194 -9.31 3.11 -21.45
C HIS A 194 -8.87 2.86 -19.99
N PRO A 195 -9.50 1.88 -19.29
CA PRO A 195 -9.23 1.60 -17.88
C PRO A 195 -7.92 0.84 -17.63
N ASP A 196 -7.15 0.49 -18.67
CA ASP A 196 -5.88 -0.27 -18.58
C ASP A 196 -4.64 0.63 -18.59
#